data_d26b61d237e06452cdb2f2a07a99cc88
#
_entry.id   d26b61d237e06452cdb2f2a07a99cc88
#
_cell.length_a   1.000
_cell.length_b   1.000
_cell.length_c   1.000
_cell.angle_alpha   90.00
_cell.angle_beta   90.00
_cell.angle_gamma   90.00
#
_symmetry.space_group_name_H-M   'P 1'
#
loop_
_entity.id
_entity.type
_entity.pdbx_description
1 polymer ?
#
loop_
_entity_poly.entity_id
_entity_poly.type
_entity_poly.pdbx_seq_one_letter_code
_entity_poly.pdbx_strand_id
1 'polypeptide(L)'
;MKAYFDTSVLIAAVVASHPSYLMASRALRTAHEKQIQAFTSTHGLAEMYAVLTRMPLRPAIYPAEAWQMITRNVLSNFEVMDLGIEDYRNALKLSAERGWMGGKVYDVLHVIAAQKAECEYLYTYNLKHFQDVAGTWRDRLRTP
;
A
#
# COMPACT_ATOMS: atom_id res chain seq x y z
N MET A 1 6.01 2.70 -16.87
CA MET A 1 4.85 2.06 -16.23
C MET A 1 4.77 2.49 -14.79
N LYS A 2 3.59 2.90 -14.36
CA LYS A 2 3.32 3.36 -12.99
C LYS A 2 2.52 2.31 -12.23
N ALA A 3 3.02 1.92 -11.05
CA ALA A 3 2.37 0.94 -10.20
C ALA A 3 2.23 1.45 -8.77
N TYR A 4 1.06 1.27 -8.19
CA TYR A 4 0.81 1.57 -6.79
C TYR A 4 0.96 0.31 -5.93
N PHE A 5 1.62 0.42 -4.79
CA PHE A 5 1.80 -0.68 -3.85
C PHE A 5 1.02 -0.37 -2.58
N ASP A 6 0.07 -1.23 -2.23
CA ASP A 6 -0.62 -1.11 -0.95
C ASP A 6 0.25 -1.62 0.21
N THR A 7 -0.21 -1.42 1.42
CA THR A 7 0.51 -1.82 2.63
C THR A 7 0.75 -3.31 2.70
N SER A 8 -0.19 -4.14 2.26
CA SER A 8 -0.04 -5.61 2.31
C SER A 8 1.16 -6.10 1.50
N VAL A 9 1.38 -5.51 0.35
CA VAL A 9 2.52 -5.86 -0.52
C VAL A 9 3.83 -5.30 0.03
N LEU A 10 3.83 -4.07 0.54
CA LEU A 10 5.02 -3.46 1.14
C LEU A 10 5.50 -4.27 2.36
N ILE A 11 4.58 -4.70 3.22
CA ILE A 11 4.90 -5.55 4.39
C ILE A 11 5.49 -6.89 3.92
N ALA A 12 4.81 -7.56 3.00
CA ALA A 12 5.29 -8.84 2.47
C ALA A 12 6.69 -8.73 1.84
N ALA A 13 6.97 -7.59 1.20
CA ALA A 13 8.23 -7.35 0.50
C ALA A 13 9.44 -7.15 1.43
N VAL A 14 9.22 -6.71 2.66
CA VAL A 14 10.30 -6.37 3.60
C VAL A 14 10.43 -7.32 4.80
N VAL A 15 9.42 -8.17 5.04
CA VAL A 15 9.43 -9.14 6.13
C VAL A 15 9.78 -10.52 5.57
N ALA A 16 11.02 -10.97 5.77
CA ALA A 16 11.55 -12.19 5.16
C ALA A 16 10.77 -13.46 5.54
N SER A 17 10.15 -13.51 6.71
CA SER A 17 9.33 -14.64 7.16
C SER A 17 7.91 -14.63 6.60
N HIS A 18 7.51 -13.59 5.86
CA HIS A 18 6.16 -13.50 5.29
C HIS A 18 5.97 -14.57 4.20
N PRO A 19 4.82 -15.27 4.15
CA PRO A 19 4.57 -16.30 3.13
C PRO A 19 4.73 -15.83 1.69
N SER A 20 4.41 -14.56 1.41
CA SER A 20 4.50 -13.96 0.08
C SER A 20 5.78 -13.16 -0.16
N TYR A 21 6.76 -13.27 0.72
CA TYR A 21 7.99 -12.48 0.64
C TYR A 21 8.70 -12.59 -0.70
N LEU A 22 8.84 -13.80 -1.24
CA LEU A 22 9.60 -14.01 -2.47
C LEU A 22 9.05 -13.21 -3.65
N MET A 23 7.73 -13.26 -3.85
CA MET A 23 7.10 -12.55 -4.97
C MET A 23 7.01 -11.05 -4.71
N ALA A 24 6.65 -10.66 -3.49
CA ALA A 24 6.57 -9.25 -3.12
C ALA A 24 7.94 -8.56 -3.18
N SER A 25 9.00 -9.22 -2.71
CA SER A 25 10.34 -8.65 -2.77
C SER A 25 10.87 -8.52 -4.20
N ARG A 26 10.46 -9.41 -5.10
CA ARG A 26 10.76 -9.25 -6.54
C ARG A 26 10.08 -8.02 -7.12
N ALA A 27 8.80 -7.80 -6.80
CA ALA A 27 8.07 -6.60 -7.23
C ALA A 27 8.74 -5.32 -6.67
N LEU A 28 9.14 -5.34 -5.40
CA LEU A 28 9.88 -4.22 -4.80
C LEU A 28 11.21 -3.95 -5.54
N ARG A 29 11.91 -5.00 -5.94
CA ARG A 29 13.16 -4.87 -6.70
C ARG A 29 12.97 -4.16 -8.02
N THR A 30 11.87 -4.42 -8.74
CA THR A 30 11.59 -3.71 -10.00
C THR A 30 11.47 -2.19 -9.80
N ALA A 31 10.96 -1.77 -8.63
CA ALA A 31 10.93 -0.36 -8.23
C ALA A 31 12.33 0.18 -7.94
N HIS A 32 13.14 -0.57 -7.18
CA HIS A 32 14.51 -0.18 -6.83
C HIS A 32 15.42 -0.06 -8.07
N GLU A 33 15.22 -0.95 -9.04
CA GLU A 33 15.97 -0.96 -10.30
C GLU A 33 15.41 0.02 -11.34
N LYS A 34 14.40 0.83 -10.95
CA LYS A 34 13.76 1.82 -11.83
C LYS A 34 13.13 1.23 -13.09
N GLN A 35 12.78 -0.05 -13.07
CA GLN A 35 12.07 -0.71 -14.16
C GLN A 35 10.60 -0.26 -14.22
N ILE A 36 10.05 0.11 -13.07
CA ILE A 36 8.74 0.73 -12.93
C ILE A 36 8.84 1.98 -12.06
N GLN A 37 7.91 2.91 -12.24
CA GLN A 37 7.72 4.04 -11.35
C GLN A 37 6.73 3.61 -10.25
N ALA A 38 7.24 3.46 -9.04
CA ALA A 38 6.47 2.93 -7.93
C ALA A 38 5.91 4.02 -7.03
N PHE A 39 4.67 3.83 -6.62
CA PHE A 39 3.92 4.77 -5.79
C PHE A 39 3.38 4.08 -4.54
N THR A 40 3.32 4.84 -3.47
CA THR A 40 2.48 4.57 -2.31
C THR A 40 1.89 5.90 -1.83
N SER A 41 1.30 5.96 -0.64
CA SER A 41 0.69 7.19 -0.14
C SER A 41 1.18 7.54 1.25
N THR A 42 0.91 8.76 1.68
CA THR A 42 1.15 9.20 3.07
C THR A 42 0.41 8.30 4.07
N HIS A 43 -0.83 7.89 3.76
CA HIS A 43 -1.56 6.90 4.56
C HIS A 43 -0.83 5.55 4.58
N GLY A 44 -0.35 5.08 3.43
CA GLY A 44 0.37 3.82 3.32
C GLY A 44 1.62 3.76 4.19
N LEU A 45 2.36 4.87 4.30
CA LEU A 45 3.53 4.95 5.18
C LEU A 45 3.16 4.77 6.66
N ALA A 46 2.12 5.46 7.11
CA ALA A 46 1.66 5.36 8.51
C ALA A 46 1.13 3.95 8.82
N GLU A 47 0.37 3.38 7.90
CA GLU A 47 -0.16 2.02 8.03
C GLU A 47 0.97 0.98 8.06
N MET A 48 1.98 1.14 7.20
CA MET A 48 3.15 0.25 7.18
C MET A 48 3.88 0.25 8.52
N TYR A 49 4.14 1.43 9.09
CA TYR A 49 4.76 1.55 10.41
C TYR A 49 3.92 0.86 11.49
N ALA A 50 2.62 1.13 11.53
CA ALA A 50 1.72 0.55 12.51
C ALA A 50 1.69 -0.98 12.42
N VAL A 51 1.66 -1.53 11.22
CA VAL A 51 1.66 -3.00 11.02
C VAL A 51 3.01 -3.60 11.40
N LEU A 52 4.13 -3.04 10.94
CA LEU A 52 5.46 -3.58 11.25
C LEU A 52 5.72 -3.66 12.76
N THR A 53 5.35 -2.60 13.49
CA THR A 53 5.63 -2.53 14.93
C THR A 53 4.71 -3.38 15.81
N ARG A 54 3.59 -3.88 15.27
CA ARG A 54 2.66 -4.75 16.01
C ARG A 54 2.66 -6.21 15.55
N MET A 55 3.40 -6.56 14.50
CA MET A 55 3.47 -7.94 14.02
C MET A 55 3.96 -8.87 15.13
N PRO A 56 3.31 -10.05 15.30
CA PRO A 56 3.70 -11.00 16.34
C PRO A 56 4.93 -11.82 15.95
N LEU A 57 6.00 -11.13 15.58
CA LEU A 57 7.28 -11.74 15.23
C LEU A 57 8.18 -11.90 16.46
N ARG A 58 9.07 -12.87 16.40
CA ARG A 58 10.10 -13.10 17.44
C ARG A 58 11.47 -13.20 16.78
N PRO A 59 12.38 -12.23 16.99
CA PRO A 59 12.14 -11.00 17.76
C PRO A 59 11.17 -10.04 17.05
N ALA A 60 10.50 -9.20 17.84
CA ALA A 60 9.62 -8.16 17.33
C ALA A 60 10.42 -7.10 16.55
N ILE A 61 9.76 -6.42 15.61
CA ILE A 61 10.36 -5.28 14.92
C ILE A 61 10.20 -4.04 15.80
N TYR A 62 11.31 -3.50 16.26
CA TYR A 62 11.29 -2.29 17.08
C TYR A 62 11.05 -1.03 16.23
N PRO A 63 10.52 0.06 16.83
CA PRO A 63 10.25 1.30 16.11
C PRO A 63 11.40 1.84 15.26
N ALA A 64 12.63 1.80 15.78
CA ALA A 64 13.81 2.23 15.03
C ALA A 64 14.09 1.38 13.79
N GLU A 65 13.86 0.06 13.88
CA GLU A 65 14.01 -0.85 12.76
C GLU A 65 12.92 -0.61 11.70
N ALA A 66 11.67 -0.43 12.14
CA ALA A 66 10.56 -0.12 11.24
C ALA A 66 10.85 1.17 10.45
N TRP A 67 11.34 2.20 11.11
CA TRP A 67 11.76 3.44 10.48
C TRP A 67 12.82 3.22 9.40
N GLN A 68 13.85 2.42 9.72
CA GLN A 68 14.92 2.10 8.77
C GLN A 68 14.39 1.29 7.58
N MET A 69 13.53 0.30 7.81
CA MET A 69 12.92 -0.51 6.76
C MET A 69 12.12 0.36 5.79
N ILE A 70 11.30 1.26 6.31
CA ILE A 70 10.49 2.19 5.50
C ILE A 70 11.39 3.13 4.72
N THR A 71 12.38 3.74 5.38
CA THR A 71 13.30 4.69 4.74
C THR A 71 14.08 4.05 3.59
N ARG A 72 14.68 2.89 3.84
CA ARG A 72 15.53 2.23 2.84
C ARG A 72 14.75 1.62 1.69
N ASN A 73 13.58 1.05 1.97
CA ASN A 73 12.85 0.30 0.97
C ASN A 73 11.78 1.11 0.24
N VAL A 74 11.20 2.10 0.89
CA VAL A 74 10.09 2.87 0.35
C VAL A 74 10.49 4.32 0.08
N LEU A 75 10.83 5.08 1.10
CA LEU A 75 11.10 6.52 0.93
C LEU A 75 12.23 6.83 -0.05
N SER A 76 13.21 5.96 -0.17
CA SER A 76 14.34 6.14 -1.10
C SER A 76 14.02 5.80 -2.55
N ASN A 77 12.92 5.10 -2.82
CA ASN A 77 12.68 4.49 -4.12
C ASN A 77 11.28 4.75 -4.70
N PHE A 78 10.32 5.12 -3.86
CA PHE A 78 8.92 5.33 -4.27
C PHE A 78 8.60 6.80 -4.31
N GLU A 79 7.65 7.15 -5.15
CA GLU A 79 6.95 8.43 -5.03
C GLU A 79 5.80 8.26 -4.05
N VAL A 80 5.70 9.18 -3.09
CA VAL A 80 4.67 9.16 -2.06
C VAL A 80 3.61 10.18 -2.41
N MET A 81 2.37 9.70 -2.65
CA MET A 81 1.25 10.58 -2.93
C MET A 81 0.73 11.21 -1.65
N ASP A 82 0.74 12.52 -1.61
CA ASP A 82 0.12 13.27 -0.52
C ASP A 82 -1.40 13.17 -0.60
N LEU A 83 -2.02 12.70 0.49
CA LEU A 83 -3.46 12.68 0.63
C LEU A 83 -3.89 13.89 1.46
N GLY A 84 -4.59 14.82 0.81
CA GLY A 84 -5.08 16.05 1.44
C GLY A 84 -6.49 15.90 1.97
N ILE A 85 -7.01 16.99 2.54
CA ILE A 85 -8.35 16.99 3.17
C ILE A 85 -9.46 16.58 2.19
N GLU A 86 -9.37 16.96 0.92
CA GLU A 86 -10.39 16.60 -0.07
C GLU A 86 -10.37 15.11 -0.39
N ASP A 87 -9.21 14.48 -0.39
CA ASP A 87 -9.08 13.04 -0.58
C ASP A 87 -9.78 12.29 0.56
N TYR A 88 -9.58 12.74 1.80
CA TYR A 88 -10.24 12.16 2.97
C TYR A 88 -11.75 12.41 2.97
N ARG A 89 -12.19 13.62 2.61
CA ARG A 89 -13.62 13.93 2.49
C ARG A 89 -14.29 12.99 1.48
N ASN A 90 -13.69 12.81 0.33
CA ASN A 90 -14.19 11.91 -0.71
C ASN A 90 -14.25 10.47 -0.23
N ALA A 91 -13.20 9.99 0.44
CA ALA A 91 -13.15 8.63 0.98
C ALA A 91 -14.22 8.40 2.04
N LEU A 92 -14.39 9.34 2.97
CA LEU A 92 -15.39 9.26 4.03
C LEU A 92 -16.80 9.30 3.47
N LYS A 93 -17.08 10.22 2.56
CA LYS A 93 -18.39 10.38 1.92
C LYS A 93 -18.78 9.12 1.16
N LEU A 94 -17.88 8.60 0.34
CA LEU A 94 -18.12 7.37 -0.43
C LEU A 94 -18.35 6.18 0.49
N SER A 95 -17.55 6.03 1.54
CA SER A 95 -17.71 4.96 2.52
C SER A 95 -19.06 5.03 3.22
N ALA A 96 -19.50 6.22 3.63
CA ALA A 96 -20.80 6.44 4.24
C ALA A 96 -21.95 6.11 3.31
N GLU A 97 -21.90 6.55 2.06
CA GLU A 97 -22.92 6.30 1.04
C GLU A 97 -23.04 4.80 0.70
N ARG A 98 -21.94 4.07 0.75
CA ARG A 98 -21.88 2.63 0.45
C ARG A 98 -22.11 1.75 1.66
N GLY A 99 -22.18 2.33 2.86
CA GLY A 99 -22.33 1.58 4.10
C GLY A 99 -21.09 0.77 4.48
N TRP A 100 -19.91 1.16 4.01
CA TRP A 100 -18.65 0.51 4.38
C TRP A 100 -18.23 0.93 5.78
N MET A 101 -17.79 -0.04 6.58
CA MET A 101 -17.44 0.16 7.98
C MET A 101 -15.97 -0.17 8.26
N GLY A 102 -15.45 0.41 9.34
CA GLY A 102 -14.11 0.11 9.84
C GLY A 102 -13.01 0.42 8.83
N GLY A 103 -12.10 -0.50 8.68
CA GLY A 103 -10.89 -0.31 7.88
C GLY A 103 -11.09 -0.23 6.37
N LYS A 104 -12.29 -0.44 5.84
CA LYS A 104 -12.55 -0.31 4.41
C LYS A 104 -12.24 1.09 3.88
N VAL A 105 -12.38 2.12 4.71
CA VAL A 105 -11.99 3.49 4.34
C VAL A 105 -10.51 3.60 3.98
N TYR A 106 -9.65 2.78 4.58
CA TYR A 106 -8.23 2.73 4.26
C TYR A 106 -7.97 2.19 2.85
N ASP A 107 -8.72 1.17 2.44
CA ASP A 107 -8.64 0.64 1.08
C ASP A 107 -9.09 1.68 0.05
N VAL A 108 -10.12 2.45 0.38
CA VAL A 108 -10.59 3.58 -0.45
C VAL A 108 -9.48 4.61 -0.62
N LEU A 109 -8.77 4.96 0.46
CA LEU A 109 -7.64 5.90 0.40
C LEU A 109 -6.52 5.41 -0.52
N HIS A 110 -6.21 4.11 -0.49
CA HIS A 110 -5.22 3.53 -1.41
C HIS A 110 -5.67 3.64 -2.87
N VAL A 111 -6.93 3.36 -3.16
CA VAL A 111 -7.47 3.49 -4.52
C VAL A 111 -7.42 4.95 -4.99
N ILE A 112 -7.83 5.90 -4.14
CA ILE A 112 -7.75 7.34 -4.45
C ILE A 112 -6.31 7.74 -4.76
N ALA A 113 -5.35 7.30 -3.97
CA ALA A 113 -3.94 7.60 -4.18
C ALA A 113 -3.42 7.04 -5.51
N ALA A 114 -3.78 5.81 -5.83
CA ALA A 114 -3.41 5.18 -7.10
C ALA A 114 -4.01 5.91 -8.31
N GLN A 115 -5.26 6.35 -8.20
CA GLN A 115 -5.93 7.15 -9.23
C GLN A 115 -5.27 8.53 -9.38
N LYS A 116 -4.97 9.18 -8.28
CA LYS A 116 -4.33 10.50 -8.25
C LYS A 116 -2.93 10.47 -8.87
N ALA A 117 -2.19 9.38 -8.66
CA ALA A 117 -0.89 9.14 -9.26
C ALA A 117 -0.98 8.69 -10.73
N GLU A 118 -2.18 8.46 -11.25
CA GLU A 118 -2.42 7.92 -12.59
C GLU A 118 -1.70 6.59 -12.81
N CYS A 119 -1.73 5.71 -11.81
CA CYS A 119 -1.13 4.39 -11.90
C CYS A 119 -1.90 3.50 -12.86
N GLU A 120 -1.17 2.62 -13.55
CA GLU A 120 -1.78 1.65 -14.46
C GLU A 120 -2.40 0.48 -13.70
N TYR A 121 -1.81 0.13 -12.55
CA TYR A 121 -2.34 -0.91 -11.69
C TYR A 121 -1.98 -0.69 -10.21
N LEU A 122 -2.68 -1.41 -9.35
CA LEU A 122 -2.48 -1.41 -7.90
C LEU A 122 -2.14 -2.84 -7.47
N TYR A 123 -0.98 -3.00 -6.84
CA TYR A 123 -0.57 -4.27 -6.23
C TYR A 123 -1.17 -4.42 -4.83
N THR A 124 -1.85 -5.54 -4.59
CA THR A 124 -2.42 -5.89 -3.28
C THR A 124 -2.48 -7.42 -3.11
N TYR A 125 -2.36 -7.88 -1.86
CA TYR A 125 -2.70 -9.25 -1.48
C TYR A 125 -4.13 -9.36 -0.94
N ASN A 126 -4.84 -8.25 -0.79
CA ASN A 126 -6.22 -8.18 -0.31
C ASN A 126 -7.20 -7.94 -1.47
N LEU A 127 -7.07 -8.70 -2.55
CA LEU A 127 -7.88 -8.52 -3.77
C LEU A 127 -9.38 -8.43 -3.47
N LYS A 128 -9.89 -9.33 -2.63
CA LYS A 128 -11.31 -9.38 -2.28
C LYS A 128 -11.80 -8.07 -1.66
N HIS A 129 -11.04 -7.52 -0.73
CA HIS A 129 -11.38 -6.24 -0.08
C HIS A 129 -11.33 -5.08 -1.07
N PHE A 130 -10.29 -5.04 -1.91
CA PHE A 130 -10.14 -3.99 -2.91
C PHE A 130 -11.16 -4.07 -4.04
N GLN A 131 -11.60 -5.25 -4.43
CA GLN A 131 -12.66 -5.41 -5.43
C GLN A 131 -13.95 -4.72 -5.03
N ASP A 132 -14.28 -4.71 -3.74
CA ASP A 132 -15.46 -4.04 -3.23
C ASP A 132 -15.37 -2.51 -3.37
N VAL A 133 -14.20 -1.93 -3.20
CA VAL A 133 -13.99 -0.48 -3.15
C VAL A 133 -13.40 0.12 -4.43
N ALA A 134 -12.89 -0.71 -5.33
CA ALA A 134 -12.19 -0.25 -6.53
C ALA A 134 -13.11 0.28 -7.63
N GLY A 135 -14.39 -0.12 -7.65
CA GLY A 135 -15.34 0.31 -8.68
C GLY A 135 -14.81 -0.03 -10.08
N THR A 136 -14.66 0.97 -10.94
CA THR A 136 -14.15 0.82 -12.30
C THR A 136 -12.67 0.43 -12.36
N TRP A 137 -11.97 0.51 -11.24
CA TRP A 137 -10.55 0.15 -11.12
C TRP A 137 -10.30 -1.34 -10.87
N ARG A 138 -11.34 -2.16 -10.78
CA ARG A 138 -11.22 -3.61 -10.52
C ARG A 138 -10.21 -4.30 -11.42
N ASP A 139 -10.25 -4.00 -12.71
CA ASP A 139 -9.39 -4.64 -13.71
C ASP A 139 -7.93 -4.21 -13.61
N ARG A 140 -7.63 -3.22 -12.77
CA ARG A 140 -6.28 -2.72 -12.52
C ARG A 140 -5.66 -3.28 -11.24
N LEU A 141 -6.38 -4.10 -10.49
CA LEU A 141 -5.85 -4.79 -9.32
C LEU A 141 -4.95 -5.95 -9.75
N ARG A 142 -3.81 -6.09 -9.10
CA ARG A 142 -2.82 -7.15 -9.38
C ARG A 142 -2.26 -7.70 -8.08
N THR A 143 -1.83 -8.95 -8.13
CA THR A 143 -1.03 -9.59 -7.08
C THR A 143 0.37 -9.79 -7.63
N PRO A 144 1.43 -9.45 -6.87
CA PRO A 144 2.79 -9.70 -7.30
C PRO A 144 3.10 -11.17 -7.53
#